data_f2e426ce64599985bb1dbe11e8a6c5e6
#
_entry.id   f2e426ce64599985bb1dbe11e8a6c5e6
#
_cell.length_a   1.000
_cell.length_b   1.000
_cell.length_c   1.000
_cell.angle_alpha   90.00
_cell.angle_beta   90.00
_cell.angle_gamma   90.00
#
_symmetry.space_group_name_H-M   'P 1'
#
loop_
_entity.id
_entity.type
_entity.pdbx_description
1 polymer ?
#
loop_
_entity_poly.entity_id
_entity_poly.type
_entity_poly.pdbx_seq_one_letter_code
_entity_poly.pdbx_strand_id
1 'polypeptide(L)'
;MPDLFPEDLERWHYFESKLFQIFHSFDINEIRTPLLESTELFSRSAGNSSDIVNKELYSFLDRNKESISLRPEGSASIIRAIIQKKQEQEKHKVWYQGPMFRYERPQKGRFRQFHQIGVEYLGFDEGAADHELISMILQTNQSLGISEYTLKINHLGDADAKESFCKSLVKFLEPNANELHAKDKARLGSNPLRILDSKESSTIELLKNAPKYQDFISEESKVFLDGLVSAFKDQCDIQIDQSLVRGLDYYTGIVFETVSKELGSQDAFLGGGRYDNLSNQLGGKDMHSIGFAIGVERIVQLINMDDLSQKIKVGFIVSEEQINKKTYKIADDLRLANNSIS
;
A
#
# COMPACT_ATOMS: atom_id res chain seq x y z
N MET A 1 18.87 4.49 -0.98
CA MET A 1 18.05 4.63 -2.20
C MET A 1 18.89 4.03 -3.31
N PRO A 2 18.49 2.91 -3.91
CA PRO A 2 19.21 2.39 -5.07
C PRO A 2 18.91 3.27 -6.29
N ASP A 3 19.90 3.41 -7.15
CA ASP A 3 19.67 3.88 -8.50
C ASP A 3 19.00 2.74 -9.30
N LEU A 4 18.13 3.08 -10.24
CA LEU A 4 17.49 2.13 -11.13
C LEU A 4 18.15 2.23 -12.50
N PHE A 5 18.77 1.15 -12.93
CA PHE A 5 19.41 1.05 -14.23
C PHE A 5 18.46 0.47 -15.29
N PRO A 6 18.80 0.53 -16.60
CA PRO A 6 17.92 0.03 -17.66
C PRO A 6 17.43 -1.41 -17.45
N GLU A 7 18.26 -2.29 -16.89
CA GLU A 7 17.94 -3.69 -16.61
C GLU A 7 16.84 -3.80 -15.53
N ASP A 8 16.91 -2.94 -14.50
CA ASP A 8 15.88 -2.89 -13.44
C ASP A 8 14.58 -2.35 -14.00
N LEU A 9 14.66 -1.32 -14.87
CA LEU A 9 13.52 -0.62 -15.43
C LEU A 9 12.69 -1.48 -16.40
N GLU A 10 13.25 -2.54 -17.00
CA GLU A 10 12.46 -3.44 -17.85
C GLU A 10 11.30 -4.08 -17.06
N ARG A 11 11.58 -4.57 -15.84
CA ARG A 11 10.54 -5.13 -14.96
C ARG A 11 9.54 -4.07 -14.50
N TRP A 12 10.02 -2.87 -14.22
CA TRP A 12 9.18 -1.75 -13.80
C TRP A 12 8.20 -1.35 -14.90
N HIS A 13 8.68 -1.13 -16.11
CA HIS A 13 7.83 -0.76 -17.25
C HIS A 13 6.82 -1.86 -17.58
N TYR A 14 7.22 -3.13 -17.47
CA TYR A 14 6.29 -4.24 -17.65
C TYR A 14 5.19 -4.19 -16.59
N PHE A 15 5.56 -4.09 -15.31
CA PHE A 15 4.63 -3.96 -14.19
C PHE A 15 3.67 -2.79 -14.39
N GLU A 16 4.20 -1.60 -14.63
CA GLU A 16 3.40 -0.39 -14.85
C GLU A 16 2.44 -0.55 -16.02
N SER A 17 2.89 -1.11 -17.14
CA SER A 17 2.05 -1.31 -18.33
C SER A 17 0.86 -2.24 -18.06
N LYS A 18 1.08 -3.33 -17.31
CA LYS A 18 0.02 -4.26 -16.91
C LYS A 18 -0.97 -3.61 -15.95
N LEU A 19 -0.45 -2.89 -14.97
CA LEU A 19 -1.26 -2.25 -13.95
C LEU A 19 -2.16 -1.15 -14.55
N PHE A 20 -1.64 -0.34 -15.47
CA PHE A 20 -2.43 0.70 -16.15
C PHE A 20 -3.56 0.12 -17.01
N GLN A 21 -3.33 -1.04 -17.65
CA GLN A 21 -4.41 -1.75 -18.36
C GLN A 21 -5.52 -2.18 -17.41
N ILE A 22 -5.16 -2.68 -16.22
CA ILE A 22 -6.12 -3.05 -15.19
C ILE A 22 -6.87 -1.81 -14.70
N PHE A 23 -6.20 -0.73 -14.33
CA PHE A 23 -6.85 0.49 -13.88
C PHE A 23 -7.83 1.04 -14.91
N HIS A 24 -7.46 1.00 -16.18
CA HIS A 24 -8.36 1.38 -17.26
C HIS A 24 -9.61 0.48 -17.33
N SER A 25 -9.47 -0.84 -17.13
CA SER A 25 -10.60 -1.77 -17.14
C SER A 25 -11.57 -1.59 -15.97
N PHE A 26 -11.10 -1.02 -14.85
CA PHE A 26 -11.92 -0.69 -13.67
C PHE A 26 -12.40 0.77 -13.64
N ASP A 27 -12.18 1.54 -14.72
CA ASP A 27 -12.54 2.96 -14.85
C ASP A 27 -11.95 3.83 -13.72
N ILE A 28 -10.65 3.68 -13.46
CA ILE A 28 -9.94 4.40 -12.40
C ILE A 28 -9.08 5.50 -13.01
N ASN A 29 -9.23 6.73 -12.52
CA ASN A 29 -8.54 7.90 -13.04
C ASN A 29 -7.26 8.21 -12.27
N GLU A 30 -6.24 8.71 -12.95
CA GLU A 30 -4.99 9.12 -12.30
C GLU A 30 -5.17 10.42 -11.50
N ILE A 31 -4.62 10.45 -10.28
CA ILE A 31 -4.43 11.66 -9.49
C ILE A 31 -2.96 11.83 -9.11
N ARG A 32 -2.45 13.06 -9.18
CA ARG A 32 -1.08 13.40 -8.74
C ARG A 32 -1.14 14.44 -7.65
N THR A 33 -0.50 14.15 -6.52
CA THR A 33 -0.35 15.05 -5.39
C THR A 33 1.12 15.46 -5.22
N PRO A 34 1.41 16.61 -4.59
CA PRO A 34 2.78 17.03 -4.32
C PRO A 34 3.56 16.01 -3.50
N LEU A 35 4.89 16.04 -3.60
CA LEU A 35 5.78 15.27 -2.73
C LEU A 35 5.95 15.92 -1.36
N LEU A 36 5.83 17.24 -1.30
CA LEU A 36 5.92 18.05 -0.10
C LEU A 36 4.53 18.43 0.37
N GLU A 37 4.26 18.19 1.63
CA GLU A 37 3.00 18.53 2.29
C GLU A 37 3.28 19.18 3.65
N SER A 38 2.29 19.85 4.24
CA SER A 38 2.37 20.26 5.64
C SER A 38 2.61 19.04 6.53
N THR A 39 3.53 19.14 7.48
CA THR A 39 3.78 18.08 8.47
C THR A 39 2.52 17.75 9.27
N GLU A 40 1.67 18.75 9.51
CA GLU A 40 0.39 18.58 10.21
C GLU A 40 -0.55 17.60 9.49
N LEU A 41 -0.53 17.56 8.15
CA LEU A 41 -1.33 16.59 7.39
C LEU A 41 -1.07 15.15 7.87
N PHE A 42 0.20 14.78 7.99
CA PHE A 42 0.58 13.42 8.38
C PHE A 42 0.40 13.17 9.88
N SER A 43 0.63 14.17 10.71
CA SER A 43 0.38 14.07 12.17
C SER A 43 -1.09 13.85 12.48
N ARG A 44 -1.99 14.50 11.74
CA ARG A 44 -3.44 14.32 11.90
C ARG A 44 -3.93 13.00 11.31
N SER A 45 -3.42 12.57 10.15
CA SER A 45 -3.88 11.35 9.48
C SER A 45 -3.36 10.08 10.16
N ALA A 46 -2.06 9.98 10.39
CA ALA A 46 -1.45 8.75 10.89
C ALA A 46 -1.57 8.56 12.42
N GLY A 47 -2.02 9.62 13.13
CA GLY A 47 -2.06 9.65 14.59
C GLY A 47 -0.69 9.96 15.22
N ASN A 48 -0.72 10.75 16.29
CA ASN A 48 0.51 11.17 17.00
C ASN A 48 1.28 10.01 17.63
N SER A 49 0.65 8.83 17.78
CA SER A 49 1.25 7.62 18.33
C SER A 49 1.92 6.72 17.28
N SER A 50 1.73 7.00 15.99
CA SER A 50 2.29 6.18 14.93
C SER A 50 3.82 6.30 14.85
N ASP A 51 4.51 5.18 14.56
CA ASP A 51 5.96 5.19 14.34
C ASP A 51 6.34 6.08 13.15
N ILE A 52 5.47 6.20 12.14
CA ILE A 52 5.67 7.06 10.97
C ILE A 52 5.83 8.50 11.38
N VAL A 53 4.90 9.03 12.19
CA VAL A 53 4.94 10.44 12.65
C VAL A 53 6.11 10.68 13.59
N ASN A 54 6.33 9.77 14.54
CA ASN A 54 7.30 9.98 15.61
C ASN A 54 8.76 9.79 15.18
N LYS A 55 9.02 8.93 14.17
CA LYS A 55 10.39 8.47 13.89
C LYS A 55 10.76 8.45 12.42
N GLU A 56 9.77 8.41 11.52
CA GLU A 56 10.03 8.07 10.12
C GLU A 56 9.77 9.22 9.13
N LEU A 57 9.17 10.33 9.57
CA LEU A 57 8.97 11.50 8.72
C LEU A 57 10.28 12.20 8.41
N TYR A 58 10.47 12.56 7.14
CA TYR A 58 11.45 13.57 6.72
C TYR A 58 10.79 14.93 6.80
N SER A 59 11.02 15.66 7.89
CA SER A 59 10.43 16.98 8.13
C SER A 59 11.51 18.04 8.25
N PHE A 60 11.22 19.25 7.76
CA PHE A 60 12.09 20.40 7.81
C PHE A 60 11.28 21.71 7.75
N LEU A 61 11.88 22.80 8.12
CA LEU A 61 11.27 24.12 8.05
C LEU A 61 11.53 24.74 6.68
N ASP A 62 10.48 25.30 6.08
CA ASP A 62 10.64 26.13 4.89
C ASP A 62 11.18 27.53 5.21
N ARG A 63 11.29 28.41 4.21
CA ARG A 63 11.78 29.78 4.40
C ARG A 63 10.88 30.63 5.30
N ASN A 64 9.59 30.28 5.40
CA ASN A 64 8.62 30.96 6.26
C ASN A 64 8.56 30.35 7.65
N LYS A 65 9.42 29.36 7.96
CA LYS A 65 9.45 28.57 9.19
C LYS A 65 8.22 27.68 9.39
N GLU A 66 7.51 27.34 8.31
CA GLU A 66 6.46 26.34 8.34
C GLU A 66 7.05 24.94 8.25
N SER A 67 6.51 24.01 9.04
CA SER A 67 6.95 22.62 9.02
C SER A 67 6.35 21.88 7.84
N ILE A 68 7.20 21.42 6.94
CA ILE A 68 6.84 20.60 5.77
C ILE A 68 7.52 19.25 5.84
N SER A 69 6.92 18.26 5.23
CA SER A 69 7.43 16.89 5.19
C SER A 69 7.37 16.31 3.79
N LEU A 70 8.32 15.42 3.48
CA LEU A 70 8.20 14.51 2.35
C LEU A 70 7.13 13.46 2.68
N ARG A 71 6.22 13.19 1.72
CA ARG A 71 5.10 12.27 1.93
C ARG A 71 5.56 10.84 2.24
N PRO A 72 5.10 10.22 3.34
CA PRO A 72 5.41 8.83 3.69
C PRO A 72 4.44 7.83 3.06
N GLU A 73 3.31 8.31 2.51
CA GLU A 73 2.22 7.54 1.89
C GLU A 73 1.34 8.47 1.03
N GLY A 74 0.37 7.93 0.28
CA GLY A 74 -0.42 8.70 -0.67
C GLY A 74 -1.81 9.10 -0.20
N SER A 75 -2.48 8.27 0.63
CA SER A 75 -3.91 8.41 0.95
C SER A 75 -4.25 9.75 1.59
N ALA A 76 -3.47 10.21 2.59
CA ALA A 76 -3.69 11.49 3.25
C ALA A 76 -3.63 12.68 2.27
N SER A 77 -2.67 12.66 1.35
CA SER A 77 -2.53 13.71 0.33
C SER A 77 -3.72 13.74 -0.63
N ILE A 78 -4.28 12.57 -0.97
CA ILE A 78 -5.44 12.46 -1.84
C ILE A 78 -6.68 12.98 -1.13
N ILE A 79 -6.94 12.54 0.12
CA ILE A 79 -8.08 13.02 0.92
C ILE A 79 -8.01 14.54 1.09
N ARG A 80 -6.83 15.10 1.41
CA ARG A 80 -6.63 16.56 1.46
C ARG A 80 -7.00 17.23 0.14
N ALA A 81 -6.60 16.65 -1.01
CA ALA A 81 -6.89 17.22 -2.32
C ALA A 81 -8.40 17.25 -2.61
N ILE A 82 -9.14 16.19 -2.26
CA ILE A 82 -10.60 16.11 -2.39
C ILE A 82 -11.28 17.14 -1.48
N ILE A 83 -10.86 17.26 -0.21
CA ILE A 83 -11.38 18.26 0.74
C ILE A 83 -11.16 19.69 0.19
N GLN A 84 -9.96 20.00 -0.30
CA GLN A 84 -9.67 21.32 -0.87
C GLN A 84 -10.52 21.67 -2.10
N LYS A 85 -10.92 20.63 -2.87
CA LYS A 85 -11.83 20.79 -4.01
C LYS A 85 -13.31 20.80 -3.59
N LYS A 86 -13.63 20.52 -2.32
CA LYS A 86 -14.99 20.38 -1.78
C LYS A 86 -15.81 19.29 -2.50
N GLN A 87 -15.16 18.17 -2.80
CA GLN A 87 -15.73 17.06 -3.57
C GLN A 87 -16.00 15.82 -2.69
N GLU A 88 -16.04 15.95 -1.36
CA GLU A 88 -16.22 14.84 -0.41
C GLU A 88 -17.59 14.15 -0.53
N GLN A 89 -18.57 14.79 -1.21
CA GLN A 89 -19.89 14.20 -1.46
C GLN A 89 -19.98 13.47 -2.80
N GLU A 90 -18.92 13.47 -3.57
CA GLU A 90 -18.83 12.78 -4.87
C GLU A 90 -18.12 11.42 -4.67
N LYS A 91 -18.36 10.49 -5.60
CA LYS A 91 -17.65 9.22 -5.65
C LYS A 91 -16.43 9.34 -6.54
N HIS A 92 -15.28 8.91 -6.03
CA HIS A 92 -14.02 8.95 -6.77
C HIS A 92 -13.36 7.58 -6.77
N LYS A 93 -12.98 7.10 -7.95
CA LYS A 93 -12.05 5.99 -8.15
C LYS A 93 -10.77 6.57 -8.71
N VAL A 94 -9.72 6.61 -7.91
CA VAL A 94 -8.45 7.21 -8.31
C VAL A 94 -7.28 6.29 -8.02
N TRP A 95 -6.25 6.39 -8.86
CA TRP A 95 -4.96 5.77 -8.62
C TRP A 95 -3.84 6.81 -8.66
N TYR A 96 -2.77 6.53 -7.96
CA TYR A 96 -1.59 7.38 -7.90
C TYR A 96 -0.31 6.54 -7.97
N GLN A 97 0.78 7.18 -8.39
CA GLN A 97 2.12 6.61 -8.33
C GLN A 97 3.16 7.64 -7.93
N GLY A 98 4.27 7.16 -7.42
CA GLY A 98 5.46 7.97 -7.20
C GLY A 98 6.25 7.62 -5.95
N PRO A 99 7.33 8.38 -5.69
CA PRO A 99 8.19 8.15 -4.55
C PRO A 99 7.50 8.53 -3.24
N MET A 100 7.78 7.69 -2.22
CA MET A 100 7.44 7.88 -0.82
C MET A 100 8.72 7.88 0.01
N PHE A 101 8.68 8.50 1.19
CA PHE A 101 9.87 8.74 1.99
C PHE A 101 9.62 8.37 3.45
N ARG A 102 10.42 7.42 3.98
CA ARG A 102 10.37 7.03 5.40
C ARG A 102 11.77 6.87 5.94
N TYR A 103 12.07 7.49 7.07
CA TYR A 103 13.36 7.35 7.75
C TYR A 103 13.44 6.01 8.48
N GLU A 104 13.37 4.94 7.72
CA GLU A 104 13.48 3.58 8.25
C GLU A 104 14.94 3.08 8.26
N ARG A 105 15.17 2.02 9.05
CA ARG A 105 16.45 1.31 9.02
C ARG A 105 16.53 0.56 7.68
N PRO A 106 17.53 0.85 6.83
CA PRO A 106 17.66 0.19 5.53
C PRO A 106 17.85 -1.32 5.70
N GLN A 107 17.09 -2.09 4.93
CA GLN A 107 17.23 -3.55 4.81
C GLN A 107 16.64 -3.99 3.47
N LYS A 108 16.82 -5.28 3.09
CA LYS A 108 16.24 -5.81 1.85
C LYS A 108 14.73 -5.55 1.80
N GLY A 109 14.25 -4.91 0.72
CA GLY A 109 12.84 -4.55 0.54
C GLY A 109 12.35 -3.36 1.39
N ARG A 110 13.26 -2.64 2.12
CA ARG A 110 12.97 -1.38 2.83
C ARG A 110 13.99 -0.31 2.47
N PHE A 111 13.51 0.74 1.86
CA PHE A 111 14.31 1.89 1.44
C PHE A 111 13.76 3.18 2.07
N ARG A 112 14.62 4.18 2.24
CA ARG A 112 14.22 5.49 2.75
C ARG A 112 13.47 6.32 1.72
N GLN A 113 13.78 6.12 0.43
CA GLN A 113 12.91 6.47 -0.69
C GLN A 113 12.52 5.17 -1.36
N PHE A 114 11.25 4.98 -1.59
CA PHE A 114 10.67 3.81 -2.26
C PHE A 114 9.47 4.28 -3.08
N HIS A 115 8.96 3.45 -3.97
CA HIS A 115 7.85 3.82 -4.82
C HIS A 115 6.58 3.04 -4.43
N GLN A 116 5.47 3.75 -4.46
CA GLN A 116 4.16 3.16 -4.35
C GLN A 116 3.31 3.46 -5.58
N ILE A 117 2.49 2.49 -5.94
CA ILE A 117 1.31 2.68 -6.76
C ILE A 117 0.13 2.29 -5.90
N GLY A 118 -0.87 3.16 -5.77
CA GLY A 118 -2.04 2.89 -4.95
C GLY A 118 -3.33 3.24 -5.65
N VAL A 119 -4.42 2.67 -5.16
CA VAL A 119 -5.79 2.90 -5.60
C VAL A 119 -6.62 3.29 -4.41
N GLU A 120 -7.45 4.31 -4.58
CA GLU A 120 -8.36 4.81 -3.55
C GLU A 120 -9.78 4.94 -4.11
N TYR A 121 -10.74 4.31 -3.45
CA TYR A 121 -12.18 4.43 -3.70
C TYR A 121 -12.77 5.27 -2.58
N LEU A 122 -13.25 6.45 -2.91
CA LEU A 122 -13.71 7.47 -1.98
C LEU A 122 -15.21 7.72 -2.18
N GLY A 123 -15.98 7.78 -1.10
CA GLY A 123 -17.43 7.91 -1.14
C GLY A 123 -18.16 6.59 -1.39
N PHE A 124 -17.55 5.44 -1.09
CA PHE A 124 -18.13 4.12 -1.30
C PHE A 124 -18.33 3.39 0.03
N ASP A 125 -19.57 3.02 0.31
CA ASP A 125 -19.93 2.21 1.46
C ASP A 125 -19.27 0.83 1.41
N GLU A 126 -19.23 0.15 2.56
CA GLU A 126 -18.76 -1.22 2.66
C GLU A 126 -19.63 -2.16 1.80
N GLY A 127 -18.99 -3.08 1.09
CA GLY A 127 -19.67 -4.05 0.24
C GLY A 127 -19.06 -4.19 -1.15
N ALA A 128 -19.74 -3.68 -2.19
CA ALA A 128 -19.33 -3.87 -3.58
C ALA A 128 -17.94 -3.31 -3.90
N ALA A 129 -17.58 -2.16 -3.32
CA ALA A 129 -16.27 -1.54 -3.52
C ALA A 129 -15.14 -2.41 -2.95
N ASP A 130 -15.38 -3.07 -1.83
CA ASP A 130 -14.41 -3.96 -1.18
C ASP A 130 -14.15 -5.20 -2.04
N HIS A 131 -15.22 -5.82 -2.58
CA HIS A 131 -15.12 -6.93 -3.52
C HIS A 131 -14.36 -6.53 -4.80
N GLU A 132 -14.67 -5.36 -5.35
CA GLU A 132 -14.03 -4.87 -6.57
C GLU A 132 -12.53 -4.64 -6.38
N LEU A 133 -12.12 -4.05 -5.23
CA LEU A 133 -10.70 -3.86 -4.91
C LEU A 133 -9.96 -5.20 -4.71
N ILE A 134 -10.54 -6.16 -4.00
CA ILE A 134 -9.94 -7.50 -3.87
C ILE A 134 -9.84 -8.18 -5.24
N SER A 135 -10.90 -8.11 -6.07
CA SER A 135 -10.84 -8.65 -7.44
C SER A 135 -9.72 -8.02 -8.27
N MET A 136 -9.51 -6.69 -8.17
CA MET A 136 -8.42 -5.99 -8.83
C MET A 136 -7.05 -6.47 -8.36
N ILE A 137 -6.88 -6.72 -7.07
CA ILE A 137 -5.63 -7.27 -6.50
C ILE A 137 -5.34 -8.64 -7.11
N LEU A 138 -6.34 -9.52 -7.18
CA LEU A 138 -6.18 -10.85 -7.76
C LEU A 138 -5.83 -10.77 -9.25
N GLN A 139 -6.54 -9.93 -10.01
CA GLN A 139 -6.25 -9.72 -11.44
C GLN A 139 -4.86 -9.15 -11.67
N THR A 140 -4.41 -8.25 -10.77
CA THR A 140 -3.04 -7.72 -10.81
C THR A 140 -2.02 -8.85 -10.65
N ASN A 141 -2.14 -9.67 -9.62
CA ASN A 141 -1.23 -10.79 -9.39
C ASN A 141 -1.25 -11.79 -10.56
N GLN A 142 -2.42 -12.13 -11.04
CA GLN A 142 -2.59 -13.02 -12.19
C GLN A 142 -1.92 -12.47 -13.46
N SER A 143 -2.12 -11.18 -13.76
CA SER A 143 -1.57 -10.55 -14.97
C SER A 143 -0.04 -10.44 -14.95
N LEU A 144 0.55 -10.48 -13.75
CA LEU A 144 2.00 -10.44 -13.51
C LEU A 144 2.61 -11.85 -13.35
N GLY A 145 1.79 -12.91 -13.44
CA GLY A 145 2.25 -14.29 -13.25
C GLY A 145 2.62 -14.62 -11.79
N ILE A 146 2.17 -13.83 -10.81
CA ILE A 146 2.43 -14.05 -9.39
C ILE A 146 1.38 -15.04 -8.86
N SER A 147 1.79 -16.28 -8.58
CA SER A 147 0.93 -17.35 -8.08
C SER A 147 1.17 -17.68 -6.59
N GLU A 148 2.39 -17.51 -6.11
CA GLU A 148 2.81 -17.89 -4.76
C GLU A 148 2.64 -16.73 -3.77
N TYR A 149 1.38 -16.48 -3.37
CA TYR A 149 1.05 -15.46 -2.39
C TYR A 149 -0.13 -15.88 -1.52
N THR A 150 -0.24 -15.27 -0.36
CA THR A 150 -1.40 -15.34 0.54
C THR A 150 -2.01 -13.97 0.69
N LEU A 151 -3.32 -13.86 0.54
CA LEU A 151 -4.09 -12.68 0.89
C LEU A 151 -4.57 -12.80 2.34
N LYS A 152 -3.93 -12.09 3.25
CA LYS A 152 -4.36 -11.97 4.65
C LYS A 152 -5.40 -10.89 4.77
N ILE A 153 -6.47 -11.15 5.52
CA ILE A 153 -7.58 -10.22 5.73
C ILE A 153 -8.02 -10.23 7.20
N ASN A 154 -8.43 -9.09 7.70
CA ASN A 154 -9.04 -8.94 9.02
C ASN A 154 -10.13 -7.86 8.95
N HIS A 155 -10.96 -7.76 9.98
CA HIS A 155 -11.93 -6.68 10.14
C HIS A 155 -11.71 -6.00 11.50
N LEU A 156 -11.46 -4.68 11.48
CA LEU A 156 -11.15 -3.90 12.67
C LEU A 156 -12.39 -3.28 13.34
N GLY A 157 -13.58 -3.58 12.82
CA GLY A 157 -14.81 -2.96 13.31
C GLY A 157 -14.82 -1.45 13.11
N ASP A 158 -15.70 -0.80 13.85
CA ASP A 158 -15.77 0.66 13.96
C ASP A 158 -14.82 1.22 15.05
N ALA A 159 -14.93 2.51 15.34
CA ALA A 159 -14.11 3.16 16.35
C ALA A 159 -14.37 2.61 17.76
N ASP A 160 -15.60 2.26 18.08
CA ASP A 160 -16.01 1.75 19.40
C ASP A 160 -15.48 0.33 19.63
N ALA A 161 -15.57 -0.52 18.62
CA ALA A 161 -14.97 -1.86 18.62
C ALA A 161 -13.46 -1.79 18.84
N LYS A 162 -12.78 -0.89 18.10
CA LYS A 162 -11.34 -0.65 18.22
C LYS A 162 -10.94 -0.19 19.60
N GLU A 163 -11.66 0.77 20.18
CA GLU A 163 -11.40 1.27 21.53
C GLU A 163 -11.61 0.19 22.58
N SER A 164 -12.71 -0.56 22.48
CA SER A 164 -13.06 -1.65 23.39
C SER A 164 -12.02 -2.77 23.35
N PHE A 165 -11.60 -3.16 22.16
CA PHE A 165 -10.53 -4.13 22.00
C PHE A 165 -9.21 -3.64 22.59
N CYS A 166 -8.80 -2.39 22.30
CA CYS A 166 -7.58 -1.81 22.89
C CYS A 166 -7.58 -1.85 24.40
N LYS A 167 -8.71 -1.45 25.04
CA LYS A 167 -8.86 -1.49 26.50
C LYS A 167 -8.71 -2.92 27.04
N SER A 168 -9.32 -3.90 26.38
CA SER A 168 -9.23 -5.30 26.75
C SER A 168 -7.81 -5.86 26.59
N LEU A 169 -7.15 -5.53 25.47
CA LEU A 169 -5.78 -5.94 25.20
C LEU A 169 -4.80 -5.36 26.23
N VAL A 170 -4.92 -4.07 26.55
CA VAL A 170 -4.09 -3.44 27.60
C VAL A 170 -4.32 -4.11 28.95
N LYS A 171 -5.59 -4.30 29.35
CA LYS A 171 -5.91 -5.00 30.61
C LYS A 171 -5.33 -6.43 30.69
N PHE A 172 -5.26 -7.11 29.56
CA PHE A 172 -4.64 -8.45 29.48
C PHE A 172 -3.11 -8.39 29.58
N LEU A 173 -2.48 -7.40 28.94
CA LEU A 173 -1.03 -7.30 28.84
C LEU A 173 -0.37 -6.62 30.05
N GLU A 174 -1.04 -5.69 30.74
CA GLU A 174 -0.47 -4.95 31.88
C GLU A 174 0.09 -5.86 33.00
N PRO A 175 -0.62 -6.91 33.46
CA PRO A 175 -0.10 -7.81 34.50
C PRO A 175 1.18 -8.55 34.07
N ASN A 176 1.31 -8.78 32.75
CA ASN A 176 2.42 -9.53 32.13
C ASN A 176 3.43 -8.61 31.41
N ALA A 177 3.40 -7.30 31.69
CA ALA A 177 4.21 -6.31 30.99
C ALA A 177 5.73 -6.58 31.11
N ASN A 178 6.17 -7.35 32.08
CA ASN A 178 7.58 -7.72 32.24
C ASN A 178 8.01 -8.86 31.28
N GLU A 179 7.06 -9.60 30.72
CA GLU A 179 7.29 -10.67 29.73
C GLU A 179 7.34 -10.10 28.30
N LEU A 180 6.79 -8.89 28.11
CA LEU A 180 6.86 -8.21 26.83
C LEU A 180 8.29 -7.76 26.51
N HIS A 181 8.65 -7.87 25.24
CA HIS A 181 9.87 -7.22 24.76
C HIS A 181 9.82 -5.71 25.01
N ALA A 182 10.96 -5.09 25.35
CA ALA A 182 11.03 -3.68 25.77
C ALA A 182 10.37 -2.70 24.78
N LYS A 183 10.48 -2.97 23.48
CA LYS A 183 9.85 -2.20 22.40
C LYS A 183 8.32 -2.27 22.44
N ASP A 184 7.78 -3.46 22.73
CA ASP A 184 6.33 -3.67 22.77
C ASP A 184 5.74 -3.17 24.10
N LYS A 185 6.50 -3.28 25.20
CA LYS A 185 6.14 -2.68 26.48
C LYS A 185 5.94 -1.16 26.38
N ALA A 186 6.79 -0.47 25.61
CA ALA A 186 6.65 0.98 25.37
C ALA A 186 5.36 1.33 24.59
N ARG A 187 4.78 0.38 23.84
CA ARG A 187 3.56 0.56 23.04
C ARG A 187 2.27 0.42 23.85
N LEU A 188 2.31 -0.20 25.05
CA LEU A 188 1.13 -0.38 25.89
C LEU A 188 0.36 0.92 26.14
N GLY A 189 1.06 2.01 26.44
CA GLY A 189 0.47 3.29 26.73
C GLY A 189 0.27 4.21 25.52
N SER A 190 0.80 3.86 24.37
CA SER A 190 0.76 4.74 23.17
C SER A 190 -0.04 4.15 22.01
N ASN A 191 0.24 2.91 21.63
CA ASN A 191 -0.43 2.23 20.52
C ASN A 191 -0.45 0.71 20.75
N PRO A 192 -1.36 0.19 21.59
CA PRO A 192 -1.41 -1.22 21.95
C PRO A 192 -1.69 -2.15 20.78
N LEU A 193 -2.42 -1.70 19.73
CA LEU A 193 -2.66 -2.49 18.54
C LEU A 193 -1.38 -2.92 17.83
N ARG A 194 -0.34 -2.09 17.86
CA ARG A 194 0.95 -2.40 17.24
C ARG A 194 1.72 -3.52 17.95
N ILE A 195 1.27 -3.93 19.13
CA ILE A 195 1.83 -5.10 19.82
C ILE A 195 1.42 -6.40 19.10
N LEU A 196 0.25 -6.43 18.46
CA LEU A 196 -0.21 -7.59 17.67
C LEU A 196 0.72 -7.92 16.49
N ASP A 197 1.39 -6.91 15.92
CA ASP A 197 2.33 -7.03 14.81
C ASP A 197 3.79 -7.29 15.31
N SER A 198 3.96 -7.69 16.56
CA SER A 198 5.28 -7.97 17.11
C SER A 198 5.88 -9.21 16.48
N LYS A 199 7.18 -9.13 16.17
CA LYS A 199 7.99 -10.27 15.68
C LYS A 199 8.84 -10.89 16.79
N GLU A 200 8.70 -10.40 18.03
CA GLU A 200 9.47 -10.86 19.18
C GLU A 200 8.83 -12.08 19.81
N SER A 201 9.59 -13.17 19.94
CA SER A 201 9.09 -14.49 20.36
C SER A 201 8.35 -14.46 21.70
N SER A 202 8.84 -13.69 22.69
CA SER A 202 8.19 -13.57 24.00
C SER A 202 6.82 -12.89 23.90
N THR A 203 6.72 -11.83 23.12
CA THR A 203 5.46 -11.13 22.88
C THR A 203 4.47 -12.02 22.11
N ILE A 204 4.93 -12.71 21.06
CA ILE A 204 4.10 -13.64 20.27
C ILE A 204 3.51 -14.74 21.16
N GLU A 205 4.31 -15.33 22.05
CA GLU A 205 3.84 -16.38 22.94
C GLU A 205 2.76 -15.89 23.89
N LEU A 206 2.93 -14.69 24.46
CA LEU A 206 1.94 -14.06 25.31
C LEU A 206 0.64 -13.76 24.57
N LEU A 207 0.73 -13.29 23.33
CA LEU A 207 -0.42 -12.95 22.49
C LEU A 207 -1.29 -14.15 22.09
N LYS A 208 -0.81 -15.38 22.18
CA LYS A 208 -1.64 -16.58 21.90
C LYS A 208 -2.89 -16.66 22.77
N ASN A 209 -2.82 -16.11 23.98
CA ASN A 209 -3.94 -16.09 24.93
C ASN A 209 -4.62 -14.71 25.04
N ALA A 210 -4.25 -13.76 24.19
CA ALA A 210 -4.84 -12.44 24.17
C ALA A 210 -6.30 -12.47 23.69
N PRO A 211 -7.10 -11.46 24.05
CA PRO A 211 -8.43 -11.27 23.49
C PRO A 211 -8.36 -11.24 21.96
N LYS A 212 -9.35 -11.84 21.30
CA LYS A 212 -9.43 -11.87 19.85
C LYS A 212 -10.20 -10.67 19.35
N TYR A 213 -9.73 -10.04 18.28
CA TYR A 213 -10.38 -8.88 17.71
C TYR A 213 -11.83 -9.15 17.28
N GLN A 214 -12.10 -10.35 16.78
CA GLN A 214 -13.43 -10.80 16.35
C GLN A 214 -14.48 -10.85 17.47
N ASP A 215 -14.07 -10.86 18.76
CA ASP A 215 -15.00 -10.83 19.88
C ASP A 215 -15.59 -9.42 20.11
N PHE A 216 -15.06 -8.42 19.45
CA PHE A 216 -15.43 -6.99 19.63
C PHE A 216 -16.13 -6.37 18.43
N ILE A 217 -16.09 -7.01 17.25
CA ILE A 217 -16.77 -6.53 16.05
C ILE A 217 -18.24 -7.02 16.02
N SER A 218 -19.07 -6.30 15.28
CA SER A 218 -20.49 -6.64 15.14
C SER A 218 -20.71 -7.96 14.38
N GLU A 219 -21.88 -8.57 14.52
CA GLU A 219 -22.23 -9.77 13.75
C GLU A 219 -22.30 -9.47 12.25
N GLU A 220 -22.74 -8.26 11.85
CA GLU A 220 -22.76 -7.82 10.47
C GLU A 220 -21.34 -7.80 9.91
N SER A 221 -20.36 -7.27 10.65
CA SER A 221 -18.95 -7.24 10.26
C SER A 221 -18.36 -8.65 10.10
N LYS A 222 -18.75 -9.60 10.98
CA LYS A 222 -18.32 -11.01 10.85
C LYS A 222 -18.89 -11.65 9.59
N VAL A 223 -20.20 -11.49 9.38
CA VAL A 223 -20.90 -12.02 8.20
C VAL A 223 -20.31 -11.44 6.92
N PHE A 224 -19.98 -10.14 6.91
CA PHE A 224 -19.35 -9.49 5.79
C PHE A 224 -17.95 -10.07 5.52
N LEU A 225 -17.10 -10.20 6.55
CA LEU A 225 -15.77 -10.78 6.43
C LEU A 225 -15.81 -12.22 5.90
N ASP A 226 -16.69 -13.06 6.46
CA ASP A 226 -16.86 -14.46 6.04
C ASP A 226 -17.39 -14.55 4.60
N GLY A 227 -18.30 -13.65 4.23
CA GLY A 227 -18.83 -13.54 2.86
C GLY A 227 -17.74 -13.17 1.87
N LEU A 228 -16.87 -12.21 2.21
CA LEU A 228 -15.75 -11.78 1.40
C LEU A 228 -14.73 -12.93 1.21
N VAL A 229 -14.35 -13.61 2.28
CA VAL A 229 -13.46 -14.77 2.22
C VAL A 229 -14.08 -15.88 1.34
N SER A 230 -15.37 -16.16 1.54
CA SER A 230 -16.07 -17.18 0.77
C SER A 230 -16.13 -16.87 -0.73
N ALA A 231 -16.22 -15.60 -1.11
CA ALA A 231 -16.24 -15.17 -2.51
C ALA A 231 -14.90 -15.40 -3.24
N PHE A 232 -13.78 -15.40 -2.52
CA PHE A 232 -12.45 -15.45 -3.14
C PHE A 232 -11.64 -16.70 -2.82
N LYS A 233 -12.07 -17.58 -1.90
CA LYS A 233 -11.33 -18.78 -1.45
C LYS A 233 -10.95 -19.75 -2.56
N ASP A 234 -11.72 -19.80 -3.65
CA ASP A 234 -11.47 -20.66 -4.80
C ASP A 234 -10.56 -20.00 -5.86
N GLN A 235 -10.20 -18.71 -5.65
CA GLN A 235 -9.40 -17.93 -6.58
C GLN A 235 -7.98 -17.66 -6.06
N CYS A 236 -7.79 -17.63 -4.74
CA CYS A 236 -6.48 -17.41 -4.10
C CYS A 236 -6.43 -18.04 -2.70
N ASP A 237 -5.21 -18.18 -2.15
CA ASP A 237 -5.02 -18.47 -0.74
C ASP A 237 -5.38 -17.23 0.09
N ILE A 238 -6.63 -17.17 0.59
CA ILE A 238 -7.13 -16.11 1.46
C ILE A 238 -7.28 -16.60 2.88
N GLN A 239 -6.74 -15.85 3.85
CA GLN A 239 -6.69 -16.25 5.26
C GLN A 239 -7.15 -15.11 6.16
N ILE A 240 -8.05 -15.40 7.10
CA ILE A 240 -8.37 -14.46 8.19
C ILE A 240 -7.21 -14.47 9.19
N ASP A 241 -6.51 -13.34 9.29
CA ASP A 241 -5.42 -13.14 10.24
C ASP A 241 -5.81 -12.12 11.31
N GLN A 242 -6.23 -12.61 12.48
CA GLN A 242 -6.68 -11.76 13.59
C GLN A 242 -5.59 -10.85 14.17
N SER A 243 -4.32 -11.14 13.88
CA SER A 243 -3.20 -10.28 14.27
C SER A 243 -2.92 -9.17 13.26
N LEU A 244 -3.55 -9.23 12.07
CA LEU A 244 -3.33 -8.25 11.03
C LEU A 244 -3.89 -6.89 11.44
N VAL A 245 -2.99 -5.96 11.69
CA VAL A 245 -3.23 -4.54 11.89
C VAL A 245 -2.33 -3.75 10.96
N ARG A 246 -2.71 -2.51 10.64
CA ARG A 246 -1.93 -1.68 9.71
C ARG A 246 -1.06 -0.66 10.44
N GLY A 247 -0.01 -0.18 9.76
CA GLY A 247 0.96 0.77 10.30
C GLY A 247 0.45 2.18 10.55
N LEU A 248 -0.76 2.50 10.13
CA LEU A 248 -1.41 3.79 10.20
C LEU A 248 -2.70 3.66 11.03
N ASP A 249 -2.96 4.61 11.90
CA ASP A 249 -4.04 4.49 12.90
C ASP A 249 -5.43 4.82 12.34
N TYR A 250 -5.52 5.32 11.12
CA TYR A 250 -6.78 5.69 10.49
C TYR A 250 -7.63 4.52 10.01
N TYR A 251 -7.07 3.30 9.95
CA TYR A 251 -7.81 2.15 9.43
C TYR A 251 -8.98 1.75 10.33
N THR A 252 -10.11 1.43 9.66
CA THR A 252 -11.37 0.91 10.21
C THR A 252 -11.86 -0.23 9.32
N GLY A 253 -12.96 -0.93 9.68
CA GLY A 253 -13.54 -1.96 8.81
C GLY A 253 -12.52 -3.02 8.36
N ILE A 254 -12.57 -3.44 7.10
CA ILE A 254 -11.62 -4.43 6.59
C ILE A 254 -10.23 -3.85 6.40
N VAL A 255 -9.24 -4.69 6.70
CA VAL A 255 -7.82 -4.48 6.37
C VAL A 255 -7.28 -5.74 5.70
N PHE A 256 -6.38 -5.57 4.76
CA PHE A 256 -5.79 -6.70 4.05
C PHE A 256 -4.33 -6.45 3.69
N GLU A 257 -3.62 -7.55 3.46
CA GLU A 257 -2.21 -7.54 3.07
C GLU A 257 -1.92 -8.75 2.19
N THR A 258 -1.22 -8.54 1.08
CA THR A 258 -0.76 -9.63 0.24
C THR A 258 0.71 -9.91 0.54
N VAL A 259 1.01 -11.14 0.92
CA VAL A 259 2.35 -11.56 1.33
C VAL A 259 2.87 -12.69 0.44
N SER A 260 4.19 -12.71 0.20
CA SER A 260 4.86 -13.82 -0.48
C SER A 260 6.14 -14.20 0.25
N LYS A 261 6.33 -15.49 0.47
CA LYS A 261 7.51 -16.05 1.14
C LYS A 261 8.80 -15.80 0.35
N GLU A 262 8.71 -15.58 -0.94
CA GLU A 262 9.86 -15.29 -1.82
C GLU A 262 10.56 -13.97 -1.46
N LEU A 263 9.85 -13.04 -0.82
CA LEU A 263 10.40 -11.75 -0.37
C LEU A 263 11.16 -11.83 0.95
N GLY A 264 11.10 -12.97 1.64
CA GLY A 264 11.80 -13.18 2.92
C GLY A 264 11.13 -12.45 4.09
N SER A 265 11.92 -11.74 4.92
CA SER A 265 11.41 -11.13 6.16
C SER A 265 10.47 -9.92 5.96
N GLN A 266 10.46 -9.35 4.77
CA GLN A 266 9.58 -8.24 4.36
C GLN A 266 8.62 -8.76 3.29
N ASP A 267 7.81 -9.73 3.67
CA ASP A 267 6.98 -10.57 2.81
C ASP A 267 5.77 -9.87 2.21
N ALA A 268 5.30 -8.76 2.82
CA ALA A 268 4.18 -7.99 2.31
C ALA A 268 4.59 -7.07 1.14
N PHE A 269 3.93 -7.20 0.00
CA PHE A 269 4.16 -6.35 -1.17
C PHE A 269 2.99 -5.44 -1.52
N LEU A 270 1.80 -5.73 -1.01
CA LEU A 270 0.60 -4.91 -1.14
C LEU A 270 -0.11 -4.87 0.21
N GLY A 271 -0.71 -3.74 0.54
CA GLY A 271 -1.54 -3.66 1.72
C GLY A 271 -2.50 -2.48 1.68
N GLY A 272 -3.65 -2.66 2.32
CA GLY A 272 -4.73 -1.68 2.30
C GLY A 272 -5.81 -1.96 3.32
N GLY A 273 -6.96 -1.33 3.11
CA GLY A 273 -8.16 -1.46 3.94
C GLY A 273 -9.03 -0.22 3.91
N ARG A 274 -10.09 -0.23 4.73
CA ARG A 274 -10.99 0.91 4.93
C ARG A 274 -10.41 1.94 5.89
N TYR A 275 -10.75 3.19 5.65
CA TYR A 275 -10.32 4.33 6.47
C TYR A 275 -11.37 5.46 6.45
N ASP A 276 -12.60 5.12 6.80
CA ASP A 276 -13.79 5.97 6.67
C ASP A 276 -13.69 7.29 7.47
N ASN A 277 -12.92 7.30 8.57
CA ASN A 277 -12.78 8.48 9.44
C ASN A 277 -11.69 9.46 8.98
N LEU A 278 -10.88 9.12 7.97
CA LEU A 278 -9.72 9.94 7.59
C LEU A 278 -10.10 11.33 7.11
N SER A 279 -11.19 11.45 6.33
CA SER A 279 -11.68 12.75 5.87
C SER A 279 -12.03 13.66 7.05
N ASN A 280 -12.78 13.19 8.04
CA ASN A 280 -13.12 13.92 9.26
C ASN A 280 -11.88 14.33 10.07
N GLN A 281 -10.92 13.42 10.22
CA GLN A 281 -9.66 13.72 10.91
C GLN A 281 -8.89 14.86 10.24
N LEU A 282 -9.02 15.00 8.93
CA LEU A 282 -8.40 16.06 8.14
C LEU A 282 -9.26 17.33 8.02
N GLY A 283 -10.45 17.34 8.64
CA GLY A 283 -11.35 18.50 8.67
C GLY A 283 -12.32 18.57 7.50
N GLY A 284 -12.48 17.49 6.76
CA GLY A 284 -13.51 17.29 5.74
C GLY A 284 -14.81 16.73 6.31
N LYS A 285 -15.74 16.39 5.42
CA LYS A 285 -16.99 15.71 5.74
C LYS A 285 -16.80 14.20 5.80
N ASP A 286 -17.80 13.48 6.33
CA ASP A 286 -17.83 12.03 6.29
C ASP A 286 -17.67 11.52 4.86
N MET A 287 -16.74 10.59 4.67
CA MET A 287 -16.46 10.01 3.38
C MET A 287 -15.93 8.58 3.55
N HIS A 288 -16.80 7.60 3.32
CA HIS A 288 -16.41 6.20 3.35
C HIS A 288 -15.33 5.94 2.31
N SER A 289 -14.25 5.32 2.72
CA SER A 289 -13.06 5.20 1.88
C SER A 289 -12.37 3.87 2.07
N ILE A 290 -11.92 3.30 0.96
CA ILE A 290 -11.11 2.07 0.95
C ILE A 290 -10.04 2.18 -0.13
N GLY A 291 -8.86 1.66 0.15
CA GLY A 291 -7.78 1.67 -0.82
C GLY A 291 -6.68 0.68 -0.52
N PHE A 292 -5.73 0.58 -1.43
CA PHE A 292 -4.50 -0.18 -1.24
C PHE A 292 -3.30 0.51 -1.85
N ALA A 293 -2.11 0.15 -1.39
CA ALA A 293 -0.86 0.55 -2.00
C ALA A 293 0.05 -0.67 -2.23
N ILE A 294 0.70 -0.68 -3.37
CA ILE A 294 1.70 -1.67 -3.79
C ILE A 294 3.09 -1.06 -3.60
N GLY A 295 3.97 -1.76 -2.91
CA GLY A 295 5.40 -1.42 -2.87
C GLY A 295 6.10 -1.92 -4.13
N VAL A 296 6.44 -1.00 -5.04
CA VAL A 296 6.93 -1.36 -6.39
C VAL A 296 8.22 -2.17 -6.31
N GLU A 297 9.18 -1.77 -5.47
CA GLU A 297 10.45 -2.49 -5.29
C GLU A 297 10.28 -3.92 -4.76
N ARG A 298 9.13 -4.24 -4.19
CA ARG A 298 8.82 -5.60 -3.71
C ARG A 298 8.13 -6.43 -4.77
N ILE A 299 7.08 -5.91 -5.39
CA ILE A 299 6.30 -6.68 -6.37
C ILE A 299 7.11 -7.01 -7.62
N VAL A 300 7.98 -6.11 -8.08
CA VAL A 300 8.82 -6.36 -9.26
C VAL A 300 9.83 -7.51 -9.06
N GLN A 301 10.16 -7.85 -7.81
CA GLN A 301 11.02 -9.01 -7.52
C GLN A 301 10.29 -10.35 -7.73
N LEU A 302 8.95 -10.34 -7.67
CA LEU A 302 8.12 -11.54 -7.87
C LEU A 302 7.80 -11.82 -9.34
N ILE A 303 8.10 -10.87 -10.24
CA ILE A 303 7.82 -11.01 -11.67
C ILE A 303 8.91 -11.88 -12.32
N ASN A 304 8.48 -12.99 -12.92
CA ASN A 304 9.37 -13.82 -13.73
C ASN A 304 9.61 -13.17 -15.11
N MET A 305 10.86 -12.83 -15.40
CA MET A 305 11.23 -12.21 -16.68
C MET A 305 11.31 -13.20 -17.85
N ASP A 306 11.37 -14.50 -17.56
CA ASP A 306 11.43 -15.54 -18.61
C ASP A 306 10.11 -15.63 -19.39
N ASP A 307 9.01 -15.19 -18.78
CA ASP A 307 7.69 -15.11 -19.41
C ASP A 307 7.50 -13.87 -20.31
N LEU A 308 8.47 -12.94 -20.28
CA LEU A 308 8.43 -11.76 -21.14
C LEU A 308 8.92 -12.13 -22.55
N SER A 309 8.09 -11.91 -23.56
CA SER A 309 8.49 -12.04 -24.96
C SER A 309 9.78 -11.23 -25.18
N GLN A 310 10.85 -11.93 -25.58
CA GLN A 310 12.11 -11.28 -25.91
C GLN A 310 11.86 -10.19 -26.94
N LYS A 311 12.11 -8.95 -26.59
CA LYS A 311 12.08 -7.85 -27.54
C LYS A 311 13.16 -8.13 -28.60
N ILE A 312 12.74 -8.32 -29.83
CA ILE A 312 13.70 -8.46 -30.95
C ILE A 312 14.39 -7.11 -31.10
N LYS A 313 15.67 -7.07 -30.79
CA LYS A 313 16.51 -5.89 -31.06
C LYS A 313 17.00 -5.98 -32.48
N VAL A 314 16.59 -5.06 -33.33
CA VAL A 314 17.12 -4.95 -34.73
C VAL A 314 18.18 -3.87 -34.74
N GLY A 315 19.41 -4.29 -35.03
CA GLY A 315 20.54 -3.37 -35.25
C GLY A 315 20.66 -2.97 -36.72
N PHE A 316 20.66 -1.68 -37.01
CA PHE A 316 20.96 -1.16 -38.33
C PHE A 316 22.42 -0.67 -38.35
N ILE A 317 23.29 -1.44 -39.00
CA ILE A 317 24.73 -1.16 -39.06
C ILE A 317 25.06 -0.57 -40.41
N VAL A 318 25.72 0.58 -40.43
CA VAL A 318 26.17 1.29 -41.65
C VAL A 318 27.63 1.62 -41.50
N SER A 319 28.44 1.38 -42.54
CA SER A 319 29.82 1.86 -42.55
C SER A 319 29.88 3.40 -42.64
N GLU A 320 30.93 4.00 -42.12
CA GLU A 320 31.08 5.46 -42.14
C GLU A 320 30.95 6.07 -43.56
N GLU A 321 31.48 5.38 -44.58
CA GLU A 321 31.40 5.80 -45.99
C GLU A 321 29.98 5.77 -46.57
N GLN A 322 29.07 5.01 -45.95
CA GLN A 322 27.68 4.86 -46.38
C GLN A 322 26.72 5.75 -45.59
N ILE A 323 27.21 6.51 -44.62
CA ILE A 323 26.38 7.45 -43.85
C ILE A 323 26.00 8.63 -44.75
N ASN A 324 24.74 8.69 -45.12
CA ASN A 324 24.17 9.77 -45.95
C ASN A 324 22.67 9.95 -45.63
N LYS A 325 22.06 10.93 -46.29
CA LYS A 325 20.65 11.28 -46.10
C LYS A 325 19.68 10.08 -46.27
N LYS A 326 20.01 9.14 -47.14
CA LYS A 326 19.21 7.93 -47.43
C LYS A 326 19.25 6.95 -46.23
N THR A 327 20.44 6.74 -45.63
CA THR A 327 20.61 5.85 -44.49
C THR A 327 19.91 6.40 -43.24
N TYR A 328 19.99 7.70 -43.00
CA TYR A 328 19.22 8.32 -41.93
C TYR A 328 17.72 8.16 -42.15
N LYS A 329 17.24 8.37 -43.40
CA LYS A 329 15.81 8.19 -43.70
C LYS A 329 15.36 6.74 -43.43
N ILE A 330 16.14 5.74 -43.84
CA ILE A 330 15.83 4.32 -43.57
C ILE A 330 15.74 4.08 -42.06
N ALA A 331 16.68 4.59 -41.28
CA ALA A 331 16.65 4.45 -39.81
C ALA A 331 15.40 5.09 -39.22
N ASP A 332 15.00 6.26 -39.70
CA ASP A 332 13.81 6.96 -39.24
C ASP A 332 12.52 6.22 -39.65
N ASP A 333 12.45 5.74 -40.89
CA ASP A 333 11.31 4.95 -41.38
C ASP A 333 11.16 3.65 -40.57
N LEU A 334 12.29 2.98 -40.21
CA LEU A 334 12.27 1.81 -39.33
C LEU A 334 11.79 2.14 -37.92
N ARG A 335 12.22 3.28 -37.32
CA ARG A 335 11.75 3.71 -36.02
C ARG A 335 10.26 4.03 -36.02
N LEU A 336 9.76 4.68 -37.10
CA LEU A 336 8.34 5.03 -37.24
C LEU A 336 7.47 3.80 -37.53
N ALA A 337 7.95 2.85 -38.32
CA ALA A 337 7.19 1.63 -38.65
C ALA A 337 7.06 0.67 -37.49
N ASN A 338 7.93 0.77 -36.47
CA ASN A 338 8.01 -0.17 -35.37
C ASN A 338 8.20 0.58 -34.06
N ASN A 339 7.10 0.91 -33.37
CA ASN A 339 7.13 1.50 -32.03
C ASN A 339 7.89 0.66 -30.99
N SER A 340 8.42 -0.49 -31.39
CA SER A 340 9.18 -1.45 -30.58
C SER A 340 10.65 -1.59 -30.98
N ILE A 341 11.15 -0.82 -31.96
CA ILE A 341 12.56 -0.76 -32.27
C ILE A 341 13.19 0.40 -31.50
N SER A 342 13.90 0.05 -30.45
CA SER A 342 14.76 0.98 -29.69
C SER A 342 16.09 1.19 -30.41
#